data_d090ab81fc0aa38aaed672ba1e421d6c
#
_entry.id   d090ab81fc0aa38aaed672ba1e421d6c
#
_cell.length_a   1.000
_cell.length_b   1.000
_cell.length_c   1.000
_cell.angle_alpha   90.00
_cell.angle_beta   90.00
_cell.angle_gamma   90.00
#
_symmetry.space_group_name_H-M   'P 1'
#
loop_
_entity.id
_entity.type
_entity.pdbx_description
1 polymer ?
#
loop_
_entity_poly.entity_id
_entity_poly.type
_entity_poly.pdbx_seq_one_letter_code
_entity_poly.pdbx_strand_id
1 'polypeptide(L)'
;MKSSPLSAPATATLSPLPGMSWLGVAAMLADLAFETDIMGRFTGFGPGRALGQPPAQLMGGELAALITGGSSDENAISAAQFREIVATICAECVAWHGRVRLAKFDGTSGFYRLSLAPRLAGSAVSGMYGLLFDLDAPELTLPDREAGHPSDPALRHNALLDSQTGLWSGRTFADEVSRRLDRLDVEEQPGTLLYLGFSRAQPVNRVATALRLAEELRDIVRPTDLLGRIDETTIGLWCDNMDHLTGGERAARFCTILPPLLPERTPLTVGVASRWSGSGEDASSVLEHAAIALRLADMAAERAGTDNQAGAWRVWQRD
;
A
#
# COMPACT_ATOMS: atom_id res chain seq x y z
N MET A 1 -2.47 -41.37 33.61
CA MET A 1 -2.73 -40.58 32.37
C MET A 1 -2.07 -39.22 32.57
N LYS A 2 -0.92 -38.99 31.92
CA LYS A 2 -0.17 -37.74 31.99
C LYS A 2 -0.51 -36.94 30.73
N SER A 3 -1.14 -35.80 30.91
CA SER A 3 -1.43 -34.83 29.85
C SER A 3 -0.14 -34.08 29.51
N SER A 4 0.31 -34.18 28.26
CA SER A 4 1.38 -33.34 27.71
C SER A 4 0.83 -31.95 27.38
N PRO A 5 1.57 -30.87 27.65
CA PRO A 5 1.17 -29.53 27.22
C PRO A 5 1.40 -29.35 25.72
N LEU A 6 0.40 -28.77 25.02
CA LEU A 6 0.46 -28.33 23.65
C LEU A 6 1.54 -27.23 23.52
N SER A 7 2.51 -27.52 22.67
CA SER A 7 3.56 -26.56 22.26
C SER A 7 2.93 -25.45 21.45
N ALA A 8 3.16 -24.19 21.84
CA ALA A 8 2.76 -23.02 21.08
C ALA A 8 3.54 -22.97 19.74
N PRO A 9 2.94 -22.48 18.65
CA PRO A 9 3.63 -22.36 17.39
C PRO A 9 4.77 -21.33 17.49
N ALA A 10 5.95 -21.73 17.06
CA ALA A 10 7.12 -20.87 16.97
C ALA A 10 6.80 -19.70 15.99
N THR A 11 6.85 -18.49 16.51
CA THR A 11 6.82 -17.26 15.73
C THR A 11 8.04 -17.29 14.79
N ALA A 12 7.82 -17.44 13.50
CA ALA A 12 8.87 -17.37 12.49
C ALA A 12 9.41 -15.94 12.47
N THR A 13 10.56 -15.72 13.09
CA THR A 13 11.37 -14.52 12.90
C THR A 13 11.91 -14.56 11.47
N LEU A 14 11.38 -13.68 10.60
CA LEU A 14 11.97 -13.41 9.29
C LEU A 14 13.37 -12.86 9.52
N SER A 15 14.38 -13.70 9.32
CA SER A 15 15.77 -13.25 9.26
C SER A 15 15.93 -12.42 7.99
N PRO A 16 16.49 -11.19 8.08
CA PRO A 16 16.78 -10.39 6.88
C PRO A 16 17.78 -11.14 5.99
N LEU A 17 17.58 -11.04 4.69
CA LEU A 17 18.50 -11.55 3.68
C LEU A 17 19.93 -11.06 4.01
N PRO A 18 20.97 -11.92 3.94
CA PRO A 18 22.32 -11.53 4.30
C PRO A 18 22.78 -10.39 3.39
N GLY A 19 23.02 -9.20 3.98
CA GLY A 19 23.58 -8.02 3.34
C GLY A 19 22.68 -6.79 3.21
N MET A 20 21.36 -6.87 3.45
CA MET A 20 20.49 -5.69 3.48
C MET A 20 19.95 -5.46 4.88
N SER A 21 20.27 -4.26 5.46
CA SER A 21 19.62 -3.82 6.70
C SER A 21 18.15 -3.45 6.40
N TRP A 22 17.28 -3.58 7.39
CA TRP A 22 15.90 -3.16 7.24
C TRP A 22 15.77 -1.69 6.77
N LEU A 23 16.66 -0.82 7.26
CA LEU A 23 16.73 0.58 6.84
C LEU A 23 17.00 0.74 5.33
N GLY A 24 17.82 -0.15 4.74
CA GLY A 24 18.07 -0.16 3.30
C GLY A 24 16.82 -0.51 2.49
N VAL A 25 16.09 -1.54 2.93
CA VAL A 25 14.82 -1.94 2.28
C VAL A 25 13.74 -0.88 2.49
N ALA A 26 13.61 -0.38 3.71
CA ALA A 26 12.59 0.62 4.06
C ALA A 26 12.83 1.97 3.36
N ALA A 27 14.09 2.37 3.13
CA ALA A 27 14.44 3.56 2.36
C ALA A 27 14.12 3.43 0.85
N MET A 28 13.85 2.22 0.38
CA MET A 28 13.26 2.02 -0.95
C MET A 28 11.75 2.24 -0.97
N LEU A 29 11.11 2.32 0.21
CA LEU A 29 9.65 2.40 0.38
C LEU A 29 9.17 3.75 0.92
N ALA A 30 10.04 4.60 1.43
CA ALA A 30 9.72 5.90 2.01
C ALA A 30 10.76 6.95 1.65
N ASP A 31 10.38 8.23 1.66
CA ASP A 31 11.33 9.33 1.42
C ASP A 31 12.42 9.37 2.48
N LEU A 32 12.10 8.88 3.68
CA LEU A 32 13.07 8.67 4.74
C LEU A 32 12.66 7.47 5.61
N ALA A 33 13.58 6.51 5.77
CA ALA A 33 13.48 5.44 6.76
C ALA A 33 14.48 5.71 7.90
N PHE A 34 14.03 5.50 9.14
CA PHE A 34 14.88 5.77 10.30
C PHE A 34 14.55 4.85 11.48
N GLU A 35 15.47 4.82 12.43
CA GLU A 35 15.28 4.20 13.74
C GLU A 35 15.42 5.23 14.84
N THR A 36 14.70 5.01 15.94
CA THR A 36 14.87 5.80 17.15
C THR A 36 15.05 4.91 18.38
N ASP A 37 15.51 5.50 19.46
CA ASP A 37 15.36 4.93 20.81
C ASP A 37 13.94 5.13 21.36
N ILE A 38 13.70 4.68 22.60
CA ILE A 38 12.40 4.80 23.29
C ILE A 38 12.01 6.25 23.60
N MET A 39 12.95 7.19 23.53
CA MET A 39 12.71 8.63 23.72
C MET A 39 12.47 9.36 22.39
N GLY A 40 12.42 8.64 21.28
CA GLY A 40 12.26 9.23 19.93
C GLY A 40 13.51 9.91 19.39
N ARG A 41 14.72 9.58 19.91
CA ARG A 41 15.99 10.09 19.39
C ARG A 41 16.49 9.21 18.26
N PHE A 42 16.93 9.82 17.18
CA PHE A 42 17.42 9.10 16.01
C PHE A 42 18.64 8.25 16.33
N THR A 43 18.59 6.97 16.04
CA THR A 43 19.67 5.98 16.22
C THR A 43 20.16 5.40 14.89
N GLY A 44 19.44 5.58 13.81
CA GLY A 44 19.81 5.11 12.48
C GLY A 44 18.95 5.72 11.39
N PHE A 45 19.53 5.79 10.19
CA PHE A 45 18.84 6.25 8.98
C PHE A 45 19.11 5.30 7.81
N GLY A 46 18.15 5.20 6.91
CA GLY A 46 18.33 4.62 5.58
C GLY A 46 19.26 5.50 4.72
N PRO A 47 19.70 4.96 3.55
CA PRO A 47 20.49 5.72 2.61
C PRO A 47 19.71 6.94 2.07
N GLY A 48 20.38 8.05 1.87
CA GLY A 48 19.81 9.27 1.31
C GLY A 48 20.01 10.51 2.18
N ARG A 49 19.24 11.56 1.89
CA ARG A 49 19.23 12.79 2.67
C ARG A 49 17.99 12.80 3.58
N ALA A 50 18.18 13.17 4.83
CA ALA A 50 17.11 13.29 5.79
C ALA A 50 16.68 14.77 5.89
N LEU A 51 15.47 15.11 5.44
CA LEU A 51 14.92 16.48 5.52
C LEU A 51 15.85 17.56 4.91
N GLY A 52 16.53 17.20 3.81
CA GLY A 52 17.42 18.12 3.08
C GLY A 52 18.87 18.16 3.60
N GLN A 53 19.23 17.42 4.66
CA GLN A 53 20.56 17.41 5.26
C GLN A 53 21.18 16.01 5.35
N PRO A 54 22.50 15.90 5.56
CA PRO A 54 23.15 14.62 5.85
C PRO A 54 22.58 14.00 7.14
N PRO A 55 22.27 12.68 7.18
CA PRO A 55 21.70 12.01 8.34
C PRO A 55 22.53 12.17 9.62
N ALA A 56 23.85 12.27 9.48
CA ALA A 56 24.78 12.46 10.63
C ALA A 56 24.47 13.70 11.48
N GLN A 57 23.83 14.72 10.93
CA GLN A 57 23.46 15.93 11.66
C GLN A 57 22.19 15.75 12.51
N LEU A 58 21.37 14.78 12.18
CA LEU A 58 20.15 14.45 12.92
C LEU A 58 20.37 13.35 13.96
N MET A 59 21.49 12.61 13.88
CA MET A 59 21.76 11.51 14.80
C MET A 59 21.78 11.99 16.26
N GLY A 60 21.06 11.26 17.14
CA GLY A 60 20.89 11.61 18.54
C GLY A 60 19.92 12.75 18.82
N GLY A 61 19.47 13.48 17.78
CA GLY A 61 18.42 14.48 17.89
C GLY A 61 17.05 13.85 18.14
N GLU A 62 16.16 14.57 18.80
CA GLU A 62 14.79 14.12 19.08
C GLU A 62 13.89 14.46 17.87
N LEU A 63 13.11 13.47 17.36
CA LEU A 63 12.16 13.68 16.27
C LEU A 63 11.11 14.76 16.62
N ALA A 64 10.66 14.80 17.88
CA ALA A 64 9.72 15.81 18.37
C ALA A 64 10.24 17.25 18.24
N ALA A 65 11.57 17.46 18.29
CA ALA A 65 12.17 18.78 18.12
C ALA A 65 12.07 19.32 16.68
N LEU A 66 11.84 18.44 15.70
CA LEU A 66 11.63 18.82 14.30
C LEU A 66 10.18 19.20 14.02
N ILE A 67 9.24 18.93 14.94
CA ILE A 67 7.81 19.21 14.75
C ILE A 67 7.58 20.71 14.91
N THR A 68 7.06 21.34 13.87
CA THR A 68 6.76 22.77 13.80
C THR A 68 5.28 23.09 13.95
N GLY A 69 4.43 22.09 14.21
CA GLY A 69 2.99 22.25 14.47
C GLY A 69 2.77 23.03 15.78
N GLY A 70 1.96 24.05 15.73
CA GLY A 70 1.61 24.89 16.88
C GLY A 70 0.13 25.23 16.88
N SER A 71 -0.34 25.88 17.95
CA SER A 71 -1.73 26.16 18.32
C SER A 71 -2.62 26.91 17.31
N SER A 72 -2.13 27.23 16.12
CA SER A 72 -2.88 27.92 15.05
C SER A 72 -3.25 27.04 13.86
N ASP A 73 -2.77 25.78 13.82
CA ASP A 73 -3.03 24.86 12.71
C ASP A 73 -3.82 23.66 13.26
N GLU A 74 -5.15 23.66 13.12
CA GLU A 74 -6.07 22.65 13.68
C GLU A 74 -5.76 21.20 13.21
N ASN A 75 -4.89 21.05 12.20
CA ASN A 75 -4.54 19.76 11.57
C ASN A 75 -3.09 19.32 11.83
N ALA A 76 -2.31 20.03 12.63
CA ALA A 76 -0.90 19.70 12.89
C ALA A 76 -0.67 19.35 14.36
N ILE A 77 -0.11 18.17 14.61
CA ILE A 77 0.27 17.70 15.96
C ILE A 77 1.39 18.59 16.51
N SER A 78 1.28 19.01 17.78
CA SER A 78 2.35 19.70 18.47
C SER A 78 3.45 18.75 18.93
N ALA A 79 4.65 19.28 19.20
CA ALA A 79 5.77 18.49 19.74
C ALA A 79 5.43 17.79 21.08
N ALA A 80 4.60 18.43 21.91
CA ALA A 80 4.16 17.84 23.18
C ALA A 80 3.23 16.64 22.96
N GLN A 81 2.20 16.78 22.10
CA GLN A 81 1.31 15.68 21.72
C GLN A 81 2.08 14.52 21.06
N PHE A 82 3.08 14.86 20.27
CA PHE A 82 3.89 13.81 19.63
C PHE A 82 4.71 13.00 20.66
N ARG A 83 5.23 13.64 21.73
CA ARG A 83 5.90 12.89 22.81
C ARG A 83 4.94 11.95 23.54
N GLU A 84 3.69 12.35 23.72
CA GLU A 84 2.65 11.47 24.30
C GLU A 84 2.38 10.27 23.39
N ILE A 85 2.33 10.49 22.07
CA ILE A 85 2.21 9.40 21.07
C ILE A 85 3.38 8.43 21.16
N VAL A 86 4.61 8.93 21.22
CA VAL A 86 5.83 8.10 21.39
C VAL A 86 5.74 7.28 22.68
N ALA A 87 5.33 7.90 23.79
CA ALA A 87 5.16 7.21 25.06
C ALA A 87 4.10 6.08 24.95
N THR A 88 2.98 6.34 24.28
CA THR A 88 1.91 5.36 24.05
C THR A 88 2.40 4.20 23.18
N ILE A 89 3.12 4.46 22.08
CA ILE A 89 3.71 3.42 21.22
C ILE A 89 4.60 2.49 22.05
N CYS A 90 5.43 3.07 22.92
CA CYS A 90 6.35 2.30 23.76
C CYS A 90 5.64 1.52 24.88
N ALA A 91 4.59 2.09 25.48
CA ALA A 91 3.87 1.48 26.59
C ALA A 91 2.92 0.34 26.12
N GLU A 92 2.20 0.57 25.03
CA GLU A 92 1.15 -0.33 24.53
C GLU A 92 1.63 -1.25 23.40
N CYS A 93 2.88 -1.05 22.91
CA CYS A 93 3.46 -1.82 21.81
C CYS A 93 2.60 -1.78 20.54
N VAL A 94 2.03 -0.62 20.22
CA VAL A 94 1.15 -0.40 19.05
C VAL A 94 1.86 0.46 18.01
N ALA A 95 1.53 0.23 16.73
CA ALA A 95 2.00 1.12 15.66
C ALA A 95 1.12 2.38 15.61
N TRP A 96 1.71 3.48 15.18
CA TRP A 96 1.02 4.75 14.95
C TRP A 96 1.34 5.32 13.58
N HIS A 97 0.39 5.99 12.97
CA HIS A 97 0.58 6.77 11.75
C HIS A 97 -0.25 8.05 11.80
N GLY A 98 0.29 9.11 11.21
CA GLY A 98 -0.39 10.40 11.20
C GLY A 98 0.33 11.42 10.34
N ARG A 99 -0.29 12.60 10.21
CA ARG A 99 0.26 13.75 9.51
C ARG A 99 1.01 14.63 10.49
N VAL A 100 2.24 15.00 10.16
CA VAL A 100 3.10 15.88 10.94
C VAL A 100 3.65 17.00 10.07
N ARG A 101 3.95 18.14 10.66
CA ARG A 101 4.66 19.23 10.01
C ARG A 101 6.07 19.29 10.57
N LEU A 102 7.08 19.13 9.72
CA LEU A 102 8.49 19.08 10.14
C LEU A 102 9.28 20.25 9.56
N ALA A 103 10.24 20.74 10.35
CA ALA A 103 11.24 21.69 9.90
C ALA A 103 12.20 21.01 8.91
N LYS A 104 12.48 21.68 7.79
CA LYS A 104 13.53 21.31 6.83
C LYS A 104 14.82 22.09 7.15
N PHE A 105 15.94 21.62 6.65
CA PHE A 105 17.26 22.24 6.89
C PHE A 105 17.36 23.66 6.34
N ASP A 106 16.63 23.97 5.27
CA ASP A 106 16.59 25.31 4.65
C ASP A 106 15.77 26.34 5.45
N GLY A 107 15.29 25.99 6.62
CA GLY A 107 14.46 26.83 7.48
C GLY A 107 12.97 26.83 7.09
N THR A 108 12.59 26.15 6.03
CA THR A 108 11.18 25.94 5.68
C THR A 108 10.57 24.81 6.51
N SER A 109 9.28 24.58 6.38
CA SER A 109 8.59 23.43 6.97
C SER A 109 7.71 22.78 5.92
N GLY A 110 7.55 21.46 5.99
CA GLY A 110 6.72 20.67 5.10
C GLY A 110 5.79 19.74 5.85
N PHE A 111 4.74 19.31 5.17
CA PHE A 111 3.84 18.28 5.68
C PHE A 111 4.32 16.88 5.28
N TYR A 112 4.30 15.98 6.26
CA TYR A 112 4.74 14.60 6.07
C TYR A 112 3.71 13.64 6.64
N ARG A 113 3.55 12.49 5.99
CA ARG A 113 2.94 11.32 6.60
C ARG A 113 4.03 10.54 7.32
N LEU A 114 3.87 10.36 8.62
CA LEU A 114 4.78 9.62 9.48
C LEU A 114 4.12 8.34 9.95
N SER A 115 4.82 7.22 9.80
CA SER A 115 4.43 5.92 10.35
C SER A 115 5.51 5.46 11.32
N LEU A 116 5.13 5.08 12.53
CA LEU A 116 5.99 4.57 13.59
C LEU A 116 5.53 3.18 14.02
N ALA A 117 6.48 2.27 14.19
CA ALA A 117 6.23 0.94 14.71
C ALA A 117 7.23 0.61 15.83
N PRO A 118 6.82 -0.05 16.92
CA PRO A 118 7.72 -0.41 18.00
C PRO A 118 8.79 -1.40 17.53
N ARG A 119 10.03 -1.16 17.94
CA ARG A 119 11.16 -2.06 17.74
C ARG A 119 11.38 -2.87 19.00
N LEU A 120 11.27 -4.19 18.88
CA LEU A 120 11.39 -5.10 20.02
C LEU A 120 12.82 -5.64 20.15
N ALA A 121 13.29 -5.73 21.40
CA ALA A 121 14.46 -6.51 21.80
C ALA A 121 13.99 -7.56 22.84
N GLY A 122 13.76 -8.79 22.38
CA GLY A 122 13.04 -9.79 23.15
C GLY A 122 11.57 -9.39 23.32
N SER A 123 11.11 -9.29 24.58
CA SER A 123 9.73 -8.87 24.92
C SER A 123 9.60 -7.37 25.24
N ALA A 124 10.71 -6.62 25.25
CA ALA A 124 10.70 -5.20 25.60
C ALA A 124 10.85 -4.31 24.35
N VAL A 125 10.16 -3.16 24.33
CA VAL A 125 10.36 -2.14 23.31
C VAL A 125 11.72 -1.49 23.53
N SER A 126 12.57 -1.49 22.50
CA SER A 126 13.92 -0.91 22.51
C SER A 126 14.03 0.38 21.72
N GLY A 127 12.97 0.78 21.05
CA GLY A 127 12.92 1.96 20.18
C GLY A 127 11.78 1.85 19.18
N MET A 128 11.90 2.60 18.10
CA MET A 128 10.88 2.60 17.04
C MET A 128 11.53 2.54 15.66
N TYR A 129 10.85 1.94 14.71
CA TYR A 129 11.05 2.06 13.28
C TYR A 129 10.17 3.19 12.75
N GLY A 130 10.72 4.05 11.91
CA GLY A 130 9.99 5.17 11.33
C GLY A 130 10.09 5.22 9.81
N LEU A 131 8.96 5.53 9.17
CA LEU A 131 8.86 5.85 7.74
C LEU A 131 8.23 7.23 7.59
N LEU A 132 8.85 8.07 6.76
CA LEU A 132 8.40 9.42 6.48
C LEU A 132 8.15 9.59 4.98
N PHE A 133 7.03 10.21 4.62
CA PHE A 133 6.61 10.50 3.25
C PHE A 133 6.31 11.99 3.12
N ASP A 134 6.98 12.69 2.21
CA ASP A 134 6.76 14.12 1.94
C ASP A 134 5.41 14.32 1.22
N LEU A 135 4.50 15.07 1.82
CA LEU A 135 3.18 15.36 1.26
C LEU A 135 3.15 16.67 0.44
N ASP A 136 4.21 17.47 0.54
CA ASP A 136 4.37 18.72 -0.20
C ASP A 136 5.25 18.55 -1.45
N ALA A 137 5.77 17.32 -1.67
CA ALA A 137 6.47 17.01 -2.92
C ALA A 137 5.51 17.24 -4.09
N PRO A 138 5.91 18.04 -5.10
CA PRO A 138 5.04 18.34 -6.22
C PRO A 138 4.63 17.04 -6.90
N GLU A 139 3.32 16.84 -7.04
CA GLU A 139 2.76 15.79 -7.86
C GLU A 139 3.32 15.98 -9.27
N LEU A 140 4.22 15.10 -9.68
CA LEU A 140 4.86 15.19 -10.99
C LEU A 140 3.80 14.95 -12.07
N THR A 141 3.23 16.04 -12.55
CA THR A 141 2.67 16.07 -13.91
C THR A 141 3.80 15.68 -14.85
N LEU A 142 3.66 14.48 -15.45
CA LEU A 142 4.61 13.96 -16.44
C LEU A 142 4.85 15.00 -17.53
N PRO A 143 6.08 15.51 -17.72
CA PRO A 143 6.42 16.18 -18.96
C PRO A 143 6.45 15.14 -20.08
N ASP A 144 5.94 15.56 -21.25
CA ASP A 144 6.03 14.84 -22.50
C ASP A 144 7.43 14.24 -22.71
N ARG A 145 7.44 13.06 -23.27
CA ARG A 145 8.62 12.27 -23.62
C ARG A 145 9.58 13.08 -24.49
N GLU A 146 10.56 13.75 -23.87
CA GLU A 146 11.85 13.96 -24.51
C GLU A 146 12.91 14.29 -23.45
N ALA A 147 13.98 13.47 -23.46
CA ALA A 147 15.33 13.71 -22.94
C ALA A 147 15.52 13.90 -21.42
N GLY A 148 16.19 12.94 -20.81
CA GLY A 148 16.95 13.09 -19.58
C GLY A 148 16.54 12.13 -18.48
N HIS A 149 17.43 11.19 -18.14
CA HIS A 149 17.30 10.33 -16.96
C HIS A 149 17.18 11.19 -15.69
N PRO A 150 16.07 11.12 -14.93
CA PRO A 150 16.04 11.72 -13.60
C PRO A 150 16.84 10.83 -12.63
N SER A 151 17.93 11.39 -12.13
CA SER A 151 18.85 10.71 -11.19
C SER A 151 18.37 10.76 -9.73
N ASP A 152 17.12 11.20 -9.48
CA ASP A 152 16.62 11.37 -8.12
C ASP A 152 15.73 10.18 -7.69
N PRO A 153 16.17 9.35 -6.72
CA PRO A 153 15.39 8.22 -6.24
C PRO A 153 14.11 8.61 -5.51
N ALA A 154 14.01 9.82 -4.93
CA ALA A 154 12.79 10.31 -4.26
C ALA A 154 11.65 10.53 -5.24
N LEU A 155 11.94 11.01 -6.46
CA LEU A 155 10.97 11.20 -7.53
C LEU A 155 10.39 9.88 -8.07
N ARG A 156 11.14 8.79 -7.96
CA ARG A 156 10.66 7.46 -8.37
C ARG A 156 9.67 6.85 -7.38
N HIS A 157 9.73 7.26 -6.11
CA HIS A 157 8.97 6.59 -5.04
C HIS A 157 7.51 7.07 -4.97
N ASN A 158 7.27 8.39 -5.10
CA ASN A 158 5.90 8.93 -5.19
C ASN A 158 5.16 8.47 -6.46
N ALA A 159 5.91 8.01 -7.49
CA ALA A 159 5.33 7.41 -8.68
C ALA A 159 4.96 5.92 -8.51
N LEU A 160 5.46 5.24 -7.47
CA LEU A 160 5.25 3.79 -7.29
C LEU A 160 3.96 3.46 -6.56
N LEU A 161 3.56 4.27 -5.59
CA LEU A 161 2.39 4.03 -4.75
C LEU A 161 1.34 5.12 -4.95
N ASP A 162 0.08 4.72 -4.87
CA ASP A 162 -1.04 5.65 -4.76
C ASP A 162 -1.04 6.33 -3.39
N SER A 163 -1.00 7.67 -3.37
CA SER A 163 -0.86 8.48 -2.16
C SER A 163 -2.05 8.37 -1.21
N GLN A 164 -3.23 8.00 -1.69
CA GLN A 164 -4.44 7.86 -0.88
C GLN A 164 -4.51 6.50 -0.20
N THR A 165 -4.31 5.42 -0.98
CA THR A 165 -4.51 4.06 -0.49
C THR A 165 -3.22 3.37 -0.06
N GLY A 166 -2.05 3.87 -0.48
CA GLY A 166 -0.76 3.21 -0.29
C GLY A 166 -0.62 1.87 -1.03
N LEU A 167 -1.49 1.60 -2.00
CA LEU A 167 -1.35 0.49 -2.94
C LEU A 167 -0.37 0.88 -4.06
N TRP A 168 0.09 -0.09 -4.86
CA TRP A 168 0.84 0.23 -6.07
C TRP A 168 0.04 1.19 -6.97
N SER A 169 0.71 2.19 -7.56
CA SER A 169 0.08 3.02 -8.59
C SER A 169 -0.27 2.16 -9.81
N GLY A 170 -1.25 2.57 -10.60
CA GLY A 170 -1.68 1.79 -11.77
C GLY A 170 -0.54 1.45 -12.72
N ARG A 171 0.40 2.38 -12.93
CA ARG A 171 1.60 2.14 -13.75
C ARG A 171 2.51 1.09 -13.13
N THR A 172 2.86 1.25 -11.87
CA THR A 172 3.73 0.30 -11.17
C THR A 172 3.11 -1.08 -11.07
N PHE A 173 1.79 -1.12 -10.84
CA PHE A 173 1.03 -2.36 -10.86
C PHE A 173 1.15 -3.08 -12.22
N ALA A 174 0.95 -2.36 -13.34
CA ALA A 174 1.08 -2.91 -14.68
C ALA A 174 2.50 -3.42 -14.97
N ASP A 175 3.53 -2.64 -14.59
CA ASP A 175 4.94 -3.03 -14.75
C ASP A 175 5.27 -4.30 -13.94
N GLU A 176 4.72 -4.43 -12.73
CA GLU A 176 4.95 -5.61 -11.89
C GLU A 176 4.16 -6.84 -12.38
N VAL A 177 2.93 -6.65 -12.88
CA VAL A 177 2.17 -7.72 -13.55
C VAL A 177 2.97 -8.26 -14.74
N SER A 178 3.59 -7.39 -15.55
CA SER A 178 4.44 -7.82 -16.68
C SER A 178 5.59 -8.70 -16.23
N ARG A 179 6.34 -8.29 -15.18
CA ARG A 179 7.44 -9.10 -14.64
C ARG A 179 6.99 -10.46 -14.10
N ARG A 180 5.80 -10.49 -13.49
CA ARG A 180 5.23 -11.73 -12.97
C ARG A 180 4.80 -12.66 -14.08
N LEU A 181 4.26 -12.14 -15.18
CA LEU A 181 3.91 -12.93 -16.35
C LEU A 181 5.14 -13.61 -16.96
N ASP A 182 6.26 -12.87 -17.10
CA ASP A 182 7.52 -13.43 -17.60
C ASP A 182 8.01 -14.61 -16.74
N ARG A 183 7.88 -14.49 -15.40
CA ARG A 183 8.22 -15.57 -14.48
C ARG A 183 7.26 -16.74 -14.59
N LEU A 184 5.94 -16.49 -14.63
CA LEU A 184 4.93 -17.55 -14.73
C LEU A 184 4.99 -18.31 -16.05
N ASP A 185 5.48 -17.69 -17.12
CA ASP A 185 5.76 -18.38 -18.38
C ASP A 185 6.86 -19.43 -18.23
N VAL A 186 7.92 -19.09 -17.50
CA VAL A 186 9.02 -20.05 -17.22
C VAL A 186 8.56 -21.18 -16.30
N GLU A 187 7.68 -20.86 -15.34
CA GLU A 187 7.13 -21.81 -14.37
C GLU A 187 5.94 -22.61 -14.91
N GLU A 188 5.47 -22.32 -16.13
CA GLU A 188 4.28 -22.91 -16.76
C GLU A 188 3.02 -22.80 -15.90
N GLN A 189 2.88 -21.68 -15.16
CA GLN A 189 1.78 -21.45 -14.23
C GLN A 189 0.79 -20.40 -14.76
N PRO A 190 -0.50 -20.52 -14.42
CA PRO A 190 -1.49 -19.49 -14.75
C PRO A 190 -1.38 -18.28 -13.81
N GLY A 191 -1.89 -17.14 -14.27
CA GLY A 191 -2.09 -15.95 -13.47
C GLY A 191 -3.44 -15.32 -13.74
N THR A 192 -4.05 -14.72 -12.72
CA THR A 192 -5.38 -14.11 -12.85
C THR A 192 -5.38 -12.70 -12.29
N LEU A 193 -5.89 -11.78 -13.08
CA LEU A 193 -6.15 -10.40 -12.74
C LEU A 193 -7.63 -10.21 -12.42
N LEU A 194 -7.92 -9.55 -11.29
CA LEU A 194 -9.25 -9.08 -10.92
C LEU A 194 -9.22 -7.55 -10.83
N TYR A 195 -10.11 -6.87 -11.53
CA TYR A 195 -10.41 -5.46 -11.32
C TYR A 195 -11.69 -5.32 -10.49
N LEU A 196 -11.56 -4.69 -9.32
CA LEU A 196 -12.66 -4.44 -8.40
C LEU A 196 -13.11 -2.99 -8.57
N GLY A 197 -14.27 -2.80 -9.18
CA GLY A 197 -14.87 -1.50 -9.44
C GLY A 197 -15.89 -1.12 -8.37
N PHE A 198 -15.88 0.15 -7.97
CA PHE A 198 -16.88 0.78 -7.10
C PHE A 198 -17.37 2.09 -7.71
N SER A 199 -17.57 2.08 -9.03
CA SER A 199 -18.06 3.21 -9.83
C SER A 199 -19.38 3.80 -9.32
N ARG A 200 -20.19 2.97 -8.64
CA ARG A 200 -21.47 3.33 -8.03
C ARG A 200 -21.34 4.04 -6.68
N ALA A 201 -20.13 4.18 -6.12
CA ALA A 201 -19.90 5.01 -4.95
C ALA A 201 -20.20 6.47 -5.26
N GLN A 202 -20.89 7.16 -4.35
CA GLN A 202 -21.08 8.59 -4.50
C GLN A 202 -19.73 9.32 -4.57
N PRO A 203 -19.58 10.36 -5.43
CA PRO A 203 -18.30 11.04 -5.61
C PRO A 203 -17.64 11.49 -4.30
N VAL A 204 -18.44 11.96 -3.34
CA VAL A 204 -17.98 12.38 -2.00
C VAL A 204 -17.38 11.23 -1.18
N ASN A 205 -17.79 10.00 -1.43
CA ASN A 205 -17.39 8.80 -0.68
C ASN A 205 -16.34 7.94 -1.40
N ARG A 206 -15.92 8.29 -2.62
CA ARG A 206 -14.98 7.48 -3.42
C ARG A 206 -13.65 7.25 -2.71
N VAL A 207 -13.08 8.31 -2.12
CA VAL A 207 -11.83 8.19 -1.38
C VAL A 207 -11.97 7.28 -0.16
N ALA A 208 -13.04 7.47 0.63
CA ALA A 208 -13.31 6.65 1.80
C ALA A 208 -13.58 5.17 1.39
N THR A 209 -14.31 4.95 0.30
CA THR A 209 -14.57 3.61 -0.24
C THR A 209 -13.27 2.95 -0.72
N ALA A 210 -12.40 3.69 -1.42
CA ALA A 210 -11.10 3.18 -1.86
C ALA A 210 -10.20 2.78 -0.69
N LEU A 211 -10.11 3.63 0.33
CA LEU A 211 -9.32 3.36 1.53
C LEU A 211 -9.84 2.10 2.24
N ARG A 212 -11.15 2.05 2.49
CA ARG A 212 -11.75 0.90 3.18
C ARG A 212 -11.61 -0.38 2.38
N LEU A 213 -11.84 -0.34 1.07
CA LEU A 213 -11.65 -1.50 0.20
C LEU A 213 -10.18 -1.98 0.20
N ALA A 214 -9.22 -1.05 0.19
CA ALA A 214 -7.80 -1.39 0.26
C ALA A 214 -7.43 -2.05 1.59
N GLU A 215 -7.98 -1.58 2.72
CA GLU A 215 -7.81 -2.19 4.05
C GLU A 215 -8.35 -3.62 4.06
N GLU A 216 -9.62 -3.80 3.69
CA GLU A 216 -10.27 -5.11 3.68
C GLU A 216 -9.56 -6.11 2.75
N LEU A 217 -9.10 -5.64 1.58
CA LEU A 217 -8.36 -6.50 0.66
C LEU A 217 -7.02 -6.96 1.25
N ARG A 218 -6.27 -6.09 1.94
CA ARG A 218 -5.01 -6.48 2.60
C ARG A 218 -5.18 -7.60 3.61
N ASP A 219 -6.32 -7.62 4.31
CA ASP A 219 -6.60 -8.64 5.33
C ASP A 219 -6.96 -10.01 4.74
N ILE A 220 -7.48 -10.04 3.50
CA ILE A 220 -8.00 -11.27 2.90
C ILE A 220 -7.20 -11.81 1.71
N VAL A 221 -6.28 -11.00 1.14
CA VAL A 221 -5.41 -11.45 0.06
C VAL A 221 -4.15 -12.12 0.60
N ARG A 222 -3.51 -12.95 -0.23
CA ARG A 222 -2.24 -13.58 0.16
C ARG A 222 -1.11 -12.55 0.12
N PRO A 223 -0.05 -12.71 0.93
CA PRO A 223 1.13 -11.85 0.84
C PRO A 223 1.82 -11.84 -0.54
N THR A 224 1.61 -12.88 -1.33
CA THR A 224 2.12 -13.01 -2.70
C THR A 224 1.24 -12.32 -3.73
N ASP A 225 -0.01 -12.01 -3.41
CA ASP A 225 -0.90 -11.29 -4.31
C ASP A 225 -0.46 -9.82 -4.42
N LEU A 226 -0.74 -9.18 -5.55
CA LEU A 226 -0.38 -7.80 -5.80
C LEU A 226 -1.63 -6.92 -5.83
N LEU A 227 -1.63 -5.84 -5.07
CA LEU A 227 -2.72 -4.86 -5.04
C LEU A 227 -2.25 -3.53 -5.64
N GLY A 228 -3.05 -2.94 -6.53
CA GLY A 228 -2.77 -1.63 -7.14
C GLY A 228 -4.02 -0.77 -7.27
N ARG A 229 -3.84 0.54 -7.16
CA ARG A 229 -4.85 1.54 -7.46
C ARG A 229 -4.78 1.86 -8.94
N ILE A 230 -5.79 1.45 -9.71
CA ILE A 230 -5.78 1.58 -11.16
C ILE A 230 -6.29 2.97 -11.58
N ASP A 231 -7.41 3.39 -10.99
CA ASP A 231 -8.03 4.69 -11.18
C ASP A 231 -8.85 5.12 -9.95
N GLU A 232 -9.64 6.20 -10.04
CA GLU A 232 -10.45 6.72 -8.93
C GLU A 232 -11.45 5.72 -8.36
N THR A 233 -11.89 4.74 -9.13
CA THR A 233 -12.97 3.82 -8.79
C THR A 233 -12.60 2.36 -8.93
N THR A 234 -11.34 2.04 -9.21
CA THR A 234 -10.88 0.67 -9.50
C THR A 234 -9.64 0.30 -8.72
N ILE A 235 -9.67 -0.85 -8.04
CA ILE A 235 -8.50 -1.51 -7.46
C ILE A 235 -8.22 -2.78 -8.26
N GLY A 236 -6.95 -2.99 -8.63
CA GLY A 236 -6.46 -4.20 -9.28
C GLY A 236 -5.90 -5.18 -8.26
N LEU A 237 -6.19 -6.45 -8.44
CA LEU A 237 -5.64 -7.57 -7.70
C LEU A 237 -5.06 -8.59 -8.67
N TRP A 238 -3.76 -8.81 -8.63
CA TRP A 238 -3.11 -9.89 -9.38
C TRP A 238 -2.82 -11.08 -8.47
N CYS A 239 -3.11 -12.28 -8.97
CA CYS A 239 -2.94 -13.53 -8.26
C CYS A 239 -2.09 -14.51 -9.07
N ASP A 240 -0.90 -14.84 -8.56
CA ASP A 240 -0.07 -15.90 -9.14
C ASP A 240 -0.72 -17.28 -8.90
N ASN A 241 -0.51 -18.22 -9.82
CA ASN A 241 -0.96 -19.61 -9.73
C ASN A 241 -2.49 -19.73 -9.53
N MET A 242 -3.24 -18.86 -10.19
CA MET A 242 -4.70 -18.85 -10.14
C MET A 242 -5.28 -18.96 -11.55
N ASP A 243 -6.18 -19.91 -11.74
CA ASP A 243 -6.91 -20.09 -13.00
C ASP A 243 -8.19 -19.26 -13.03
N HIS A 244 -8.87 -19.24 -14.18
CA HIS A 244 -10.09 -18.47 -14.41
C HIS A 244 -11.29 -18.94 -13.56
N LEU A 245 -11.37 -20.23 -13.22
CA LEU A 245 -12.45 -20.77 -12.39
C LEU A 245 -12.30 -20.27 -10.95
N THR A 246 -11.14 -20.47 -10.38
CA THR A 246 -10.80 -19.98 -9.04
C THR A 246 -10.90 -18.45 -8.95
N GLY A 247 -10.48 -17.74 -10.02
CA GLY A 247 -10.64 -16.29 -10.15
C GLY A 247 -12.11 -15.86 -10.15
N GLY A 248 -12.98 -16.57 -10.87
CA GLY A 248 -14.41 -16.33 -10.89
C GLY A 248 -15.08 -16.58 -9.52
N GLU A 249 -14.72 -17.67 -8.84
CA GLU A 249 -15.21 -17.96 -7.48
C GLU A 249 -14.77 -16.86 -6.48
N ARG A 250 -13.51 -16.40 -6.59
CA ARG A 250 -13.00 -15.31 -5.76
C ARG A 250 -13.73 -14.00 -6.02
N ALA A 251 -14.02 -13.69 -7.29
CA ALA A 251 -14.80 -12.52 -7.68
C ALA A 251 -16.23 -12.57 -7.10
N ALA A 252 -16.91 -13.72 -7.23
CA ALA A 252 -18.25 -13.93 -6.66
C ALA A 252 -18.25 -13.72 -5.14
N ARG A 253 -17.23 -14.26 -4.44
CA ARG A 253 -17.05 -14.07 -3.01
C ARG A 253 -16.84 -12.61 -2.64
N PHE A 254 -15.99 -11.87 -3.35
CA PHE A 254 -15.77 -10.44 -3.11
C PHE A 254 -17.03 -9.63 -3.28
N CYS A 255 -17.82 -9.89 -4.32
CA CYS A 255 -19.12 -9.25 -4.53
C CYS A 255 -20.12 -9.48 -3.38
N THR A 256 -19.92 -10.52 -2.58
CA THR A 256 -20.81 -10.85 -1.45
C THR A 256 -20.30 -10.30 -0.12
N ILE A 257 -18.99 -10.44 0.18
CA ILE A 257 -18.46 -10.15 1.51
C ILE A 257 -18.02 -8.69 1.69
N LEU A 258 -17.56 -8.02 0.63
CA LEU A 258 -17.00 -6.68 0.74
C LEU A 258 -18.04 -5.55 0.79
N PRO A 259 -19.13 -5.54 0.00
CA PRO A 259 -20.11 -4.44 0.01
C PRO A 259 -20.64 -4.07 1.40
N PRO A 260 -20.97 -5.01 2.30
CA PRO A 260 -21.43 -4.67 3.66
C PRO A 260 -20.42 -3.92 4.50
N LEU A 261 -19.10 -4.04 4.18
CA LEU A 261 -17.99 -3.44 4.90
C LEU A 261 -17.63 -2.05 4.38
N LEU A 262 -18.13 -1.69 3.19
CA LEU A 262 -17.85 -0.42 2.53
C LEU A 262 -18.84 0.68 2.95
N PRO A 263 -18.44 1.97 2.84
CA PRO A 263 -19.34 3.10 3.04
C PRO A 263 -20.63 2.95 2.22
N GLU A 264 -21.77 3.24 2.84
CA GLU A 264 -23.12 3.15 2.22
C GLU A 264 -23.41 1.76 1.61
N ARG A 265 -22.71 0.71 2.04
CA ARG A 265 -22.82 -0.64 1.45
C ARG A 265 -22.62 -0.61 -0.07
N THR A 266 -21.60 0.14 -0.51
CA THR A 266 -21.30 0.34 -1.93
C THR A 266 -21.19 -1.01 -2.65
N PRO A 267 -22.02 -1.28 -3.68
CA PRO A 267 -21.92 -2.49 -4.46
C PRO A 267 -20.60 -2.53 -5.24
N LEU A 268 -20.00 -3.71 -5.33
CA LEU A 268 -18.81 -3.93 -6.12
C LEU A 268 -19.15 -4.61 -7.45
N THR A 269 -18.40 -4.23 -8.48
CA THR A 269 -18.35 -4.95 -9.75
C THR A 269 -16.95 -5.52 -9.94
N VAL A 270 -16.85 -6.74 -10.49
CA VAL A 270 -15.54 -7.39 -10.66
C VAL A 270 -15.38 -7.90 -12.08
N GLY A 271 -14.31 -7.44 -12.74
CA GLY A 271 -13.84 -7.97 -14.01
C GLY A 271 -12.67 -8.92 -13.78
N VAL A 272 -12.69 -10.10 -14.37
CA VAL A 272 -11.68 -11.15 -14.22
C VAL A 272 -11.08 -11.46 -15.58
N ALA A 273 -9.75 -11.49 -15.66
CA ALA A 273 -9.02 -11.98 -16.83
C ALA A 273 -7.91 -12.91 -16.38
N SER A 274 -7.83 -14.09 -16.98
CA SER A 274 -6.79 -15.08 -16.67
C SER A 274 -5.93 -15.32 -17.86
N ARG A 275 -4.63 -15.47 -17.61
CA ARG A 275 -3.64 -15.83 -18.60
C ARG A 275 -3.04 -17.19 -18.30
N TRP A 276 -2.89 -17.99 -19.32
CA TRP A 276 -2.22 -19.28 -19.29
C TRP A 276 -0.82 -19.17 -19.88
N SER A 277 0.10 -19.94 -19.34
CA SER A 277 1.44 -20.07 -19.92
C SER A 277 1.35 -20.49 -21.40
N GLY A 278 2.15 -19.86 -22.24
CA GLY A 278 2.17 -20.12 -23.68
C GLY A 278 0.99 -19.53 -24.47
N SER A 279 0.08 -18.76 -23.86
CA SER A 279 -1.01 -18.07 -24.57
C SER A 279 -0.52 -16.96 -25.51
N GLY A 280 0.72 -16.47 -25.29
CA GLY A 280 1.28 -15.33 -26.02
C GLY A 280 0.67 -13.98 -25.66
N GLU A 281 -0.19 -13.93 -24.65
CA GLU A 281 -0.78 -12.68 -24.17
C GLU A 281 0.22 -11.93 -23.30
N ASP A 282 0.42 -10.67 -23.59
CA ASP A 282 1.22 -9.75 -22.77
C ASP A 282 0.39 -9.13 -21.63
N ALA A 283 1.07 -8.40 -20.75
CA ALA A 283 0.41 -7.75 -19.63
C ALA A 283 -0.65 -6.74 -20.10
N SER A 284 -0.41 -6.01 -21.18
CA SER A 284 -1.35 -5.01 -21.71
C SER A 284 -2.66 -5.67 -22.12
N SER A 285 -2.59 -6.82 -22.79
CA SER A 285 -3.77 -7.60 -23.19
C SER A 285 -4.58 -8.08 -21.99
N VAL A 286 -3.91 -8.60 -20.95
CA VAL A 286 -4.58 -9.08 -19.73
C VAL A 286 -5.25 -7.92 -18.97
N LEU A 287 -4.56 -6.76 -18.88
CA LEU A 287 -5.12 -5.56 -18.25
C LEU A 287 -6.36 -5.06 -19.02
N GLU A 288 -6.30 -5.05 -20.36
CA GLU A 288 -7.43 -4.66 -21.21
C GLU A 288 -8.60 -5.62 -21.07
N HIS A 289 -8.36 -6.92 -21.08
CA HIS A 289 -9.39 -7.95 -20.92
C HIS A 289 -10.10 -7.82 -19.56
N ALA A 290 -9.37 -7.57 -18.46
CA ALA A 290 -9.96 -7.33 -17.15
C ALA A 290 -10.80 -6.04 -17.14
N ALA A 291 -10.36 -4.98 -17.82
CA ALA A 291 -11.11 -3.73 -17.94
C ALA A 291 -12.39 -3.90 -18.77
N ILE A 292 -12.37 -4.70 -19.83
CA ILE A 292 -13.57 -5.03 -20.61
C ILE A 292 -14.53 -5.85 -19.77
N ALA A 293 -14.05 -6.88 -19.07
CA ALA A 293 -14.87 -7.71 -18.19
C ALA A 293 -15.51 -6.88 -17.07
N LEU A 294 -14.77 -5.91 -16.50
CA LEU A 294 -15.31 -4.98 -15.50
C LEU A 294 -16.44 -4.12 -16.07
N ARG A 295 -16.25 -3.53 -17.26
CA ARG A 295 -17.31 -2.76 -17.93
C ARG A 295 -18.56 -3.58 -18.19
N LEU A 296 -18.41 -4.84 -18.60
CA LEU A 296 -19.54 -5.75 -18.79
C LEU A 296 -20.25 -6.08 -17.47
N ALA A 297 -19.51 -6.19 -16.37
CA ALA A 297 -20.07 -6.36 -15.03
C ALA A 297 -20.86 -5.12 -14.59
N ASP A 298 -20.32 -3.91 -14.82
CA ASP A 298 -21.00 -2.64 -14.53
C ASP A 298 -22.31 -2.53 -15.30
N MET A 299 -22.30 -2.79 -16.61
CA MET A 299 -23.50 -2.78 -17.45
C MET A 299 -24.55 -3.80 -16.98
N ALA A 300 -24.12 -4.97 -16.51
CA ALA A 300 -25.04 -5.98 -15.98
C ALA A 300 -25.66 -5.53 -14.65
N ALA A 301 -24.87 -4.91 -13.77
CA ALA A 301 -25.34 -4.35 -12.51
C ALA A 301 -26.32 -3.19 -12.73
N GLU A 302 -26.08 -2.33 -13.71
CA GLU A 302 -27.00 -1.24 -14.09
C GLU A 302 -28.35 -1.77 -14.56
N ARG A 303 -28.37 -2.82 -15.40
CA ARG A 303 -29.59 -3.44 -15.90
C ARG A 303 -30.41 -4.14 -14.81
N ALA A 304 -29.75 -4.66 -13.79
CA ALA A 304 -30.39 -5.32 -12.65
C ALA A 304 -31.14 -4.33 -11.70
N GLY A 305 -30.89 -3.03 -11.85
CA GLY A 305 -31.57 -1.95 -11.10
C GLY A 305 -30.97 -1.73 -9.71
N THR A 306 -31.49 -0.68 -9.04
CA THR A 306 -31.01 -0.23 -7.73
C THR A 306 -31.34 -1.16 -6.56
N ASP A 307 -32.28 -2.10 -6.74
CA ASP A 307 -32.64 -3.06 -5.69
C ASP A 307 -31.63 -4.19 -5.49
N ASN A 308 -30.71 -4.37 -6.45
CA ASN A 308 -29.67 -5.39 -6.34
C ASN A 308 -28.43 -4.83 -5.63
N GLN A 309 -28.42 -4.91 -4.29
CA GLN A 309 -27.24 -4.61 -3.46
C GLN A 309 -26.13 -5.65 -3.62
N ALA A 310 -26.38 -6.76 -4.32
CA ALA A 310 -25.37 -7.75 -4.66
C ALA A 310 -24.49 -7.21 -5.78
N GLY A 311 -23.18 -7.38 -5.65
CA GLY A 311 -22.22 -7.03 -6.70
C GLY A 311 -22.40 -7.91 -7.93
N ALA A 312 -21.82 -7.49 -9.04
CA ALA A 312 -21.81 -8.26 -10.29
C ALA A 312 -20.37 -8.56 -10.71
N TRP A 313 -20.15 -9.70 -11.33
CA TRP A 313 -18.83 -10.05 -11.85
C TRP A 313 -18.93 -10.69 -13.25
N ARG A 314 -17.84 -10.57 -14.03
CA ARG A 314 -17.67 -11.19 -15.34
C ARG A 314 -16.25 -11.72 -15.49
N VAL A 315 -16.12 -12.85 -16.13
CA VAL A 315 -14.85 -13.42 -16.57
C VAL A 315 -14.69 -13.15 -18.06
N TRP A 316 -13.54 -12.61 -18.44
CA TRP A 316 -13.18 -12.55 -19.86
C TRP A 316 -13.00 -13.96 -20.39
N GLN A 317 -13.68 -14.30 -21.44
CA GLN A 317 -13.55 -15.55 -22.18
C GLN A 317 -13.24 -15.20 -23.62
N ARG A 318 -12.23 -15.86 -24.17
CA ARG A 318 -11.92 -15.79 -25.59
C ARG A 318 -12.94 -16.69 -26.30
N ASP A 319 -13.71 -16.13 -27.24
CA ASP A 319 -14.60 -16.89 -28.11
C ASP A 319 -13.82 -17.81 -29.05
#